data_933b8ce9745a6194c8b4e3ff1186332c
#
_entry.id   933b8ce9745a6194c8b4e3ff1186332c
#
_cell.length_a   1.000
_cell.length_b   1.000
_cell.length_c   1.000
_cell.angle_alpha   90.00
_cell.angle_beta   90.00
_cell.angle_gamma   90.00
#
_symmetry.space_group_name_H-M   'P 1'
#
loop_
_entity.id
_entity.type
_entity.pdbx_description
1 polymer ?
#
loop_
_entity_poly.entity_id
_entity_poly.type
_entity_poly.pdbx_seq_one_letter_code
_entity_poly.pdbx_strand_id
1 'polypeptide(L)'
;MPQTRQARGADRLSPAAVVDAGVALAREHGLDAVTVRRVAHVLGVYPATVYHHVGGQREELVAAVVDRLAADVPVAPPGGPWRERLAAAAHGVYPMLLAYPGLADYLQASPLAGPNARRIRDDVMGVLADAGLSPEDALDAYRVFFGYIFGDTRPAGADVNYLTRGAGPERFTRGLDIVIAGIAALADRARR
;
A
#
# COMPACT_ATOMS: atom_id res chain seq x y z
N MET A 1 25.94 -36.74 -5.95
CA MET A 1 24.86 -36.48 -6.92
C MET A 1 23.66 -35.84 -6.19
N PRO A 2 23.51 -34.51 -6.13
CA PRO A 2 22.31 -33.90 -5.55
C PRO A 2 21.57 -32.97 -6.56
N GLN A 3 21.26 -33.47 -7.76
CA GLN A 3 20.56 -32.69 -8.79
C GLN A 3 19.05 -33.01 -8.92
N THR A 4 18.54 -34.02 -8.23
CA THR A 4 17.20 -34.55 -8.48
C THR A 4 16.11 -33.90 -7.63
N ARG A 5 16.44 -33.10 -6.61
CA ARG A 5 15.44 -32.48 -5.71
C ARG A 5 14.97 -31.11 -6.18
N GLN A 6 15.82 -30.35 -6.87
CA GLN A 6 15.51 -29.01 -7.39
C GLN A 6 14.59 -29.04 -8.63
N ALA A 7 14.67 -30.06 -9.48
CA ALA A 7 13.83 -30.17 -10.67
C ALA A 7 12.35 -30.47 -10.36
N ARG A 8 12.04 -31.08 -9.21
CA ARG A 8 10.65 -31.37 -8.80
C ARG A 8 9.89 -30.17 -8.23
N GLY A 9 10.58 -29.09 -7.86
CA GLY A 9 9.98 -27.85 -7.38
C GLY A 9 9.48 -26.93 -8.50
N ALA A 10 10.11 -26.97 -9.67
CA ALA A 10 9.80 -26.10 -10.79
C ALA A 10 8.42 -26.37 -11.42
N ASP A 11 7.96 -27.60 -11.42
CA ASP A 11 6.66 -28.01 -12.00
C ASP A 11 5.43 -27.64 -11.11
N ARG A 12 5.65 -27.07 -9.92
CA ARG A 12 4.62 -26.66 -8.96
C ARG A 12 4.65 -25.17 -8.60
N LEU A 13 5.56 -24.40 -9.16
CA LEU A 13 5.65 -22.98 -8.87
C LEU A 13 4.54 -22.24 -9.61
N SER A 14 3.70 -21.51 -8.86
CA SER A 14 2.68 -20.63 -9.43
C SER A 14 3.11 -19.17 -9.26
N PRO A 15 2.60 -18.26 -10.12
CA PRO A 15 2.78 -16.81 -9.91
C PRO A 15 2.38 -16.37 -8.50
N ALA A 16 1.29 -16.93 -7.95
CA ALA A 16 0.84 -16.65 -6.59
C ALA A 16 1.88 -17.03 -5.53
N ALA A 17 2.49 -18.22 -5.64
CA ALA A 17 3.53 -18.66 -4.70
C ALA A 17 4.77 -17.75 -4.74
N VAL A 18 5.13 -17.22 -5.91
CA VAL A 18 6.23 -16.25 -6.07
C VAL A 18 5.89 -14.96 -5.35
N VAL A 19 4.67 -14.44 -5.53
CA VAL A 19 4.19 -13.21 -4.90
C VAL A 19 4.09 -13.38 -3.38
N ASP A 20 3.56 -14.50 -2.89
CA ASP A 20 3.43 -14.77 -1.46
C ASP A 20 4.81 -14.88 -0.77
N ALA A 21 5.82 -15.45 -1.44
CA ALA A 21 7.19 -15.45 -0.95
C ALA A 21 7.77 -14.01 -0.90
N GLY A 22 7.43 -13.17 -1.87
CA GLY A 22 7.76 -11.74 -1.86
C GLY A 22 7.10 -10.98 -0.71
N VAL A 23 5.82 -11.26 -0.43
CA VAL A 23 5.08 -10.71 0.73
C VAL A 23 5.75 -11.08 2.05
N ALA A 24 6.14 -12.34 2.22
CA ALA A 24 6.85 -12.80 3.42
C ALA A 24 8.19 -12.06 3.60
N LEU A 25 8.98 -11.92 2.54
CA LEU A 25 10.23 -11.15 2.55
C LEU A 25 10.02 -9.68 2.88
N ALA A 26 8.98 -9.05 2.31
CA ALA A 26 8.66 -7.66 2.57
C ALA A 26 8.27 -7.44 4.04
N ARG A 27 7.55 -8.38 4.63
CA ARG A 27 7.12 -8.31 6.04
C ARG A 27 8.30 -8.42 7.01
N GLU A 28 9.23 -9.32 6.73
CA GLU A 28 10.36 -9.61 7.63
C GLU A 28 11.52 -8.63 7.46
N HIS A 29 11.76 -8.17 6.22
CA HIS A 29 12.98 -7.42 5.89
C HIS A 29 12.73 -6.09 5.17
N GLY A 30 11.47 -5.68 5.02
CA GLY A 30 11.06 -4.49 4.26
C GLY A 30 10.99 -4.73 2.74
N LEU A 31 10.35 -3.77 2.05
CA LEU A 31 10.08 -3.89 0.61
C LEU A 31 11.36 -3.91 -0.25
N ASP A 32 12.42 -3.25 0.19
CA ASP A 32 13.72 -3.26 -0.51
C ASP A 32 14.37 -4.65 -0.57
N ALA A 33 14.01 -5.52 0.37
CA ALA A 33 14.48 -6.88 0.39
C ALA A 33 13.83 -7.78 -0.68
N VAL A 34 12.73 -7.34 -1.30
CA VAL A 34 12.05 -8.08 -2.36
C VAL A 34 12.87 -8.01 -3.64
N THR A 35 13.61 -9.05 -3.89
CA THR A 35 14.41 -9.23 -5.10
C THR A 35 14.19 -10.63 -5.67
N VAL A 36 14.29 -10.77 -6.99
CA VAL A 36 14.15 -12.08 -7.66
C VAL A 36 15.08 -13.14 -7.08
N ARG A 37 16.32 -12.75 -6.74
CA ARG A 37 17.29 -13.69 -6.16
C ARG A 37 16.87 -14.17 -4.77
N ARG A 38 16.36 -13.27 -3.91
CA ARG A 38 15.93 -13.65 -2.55
C ARG A 38 14.65 -14.48 -2.59
N VAL A 39 13.69 -14.12 -3.45
CA VAL A 39 12.47 -14.92 -3.65
C VAL A 39 12.83 -16.32 -4.17
N ALA A 40 13.72 -16.43 -5.16
CA ALA A 40 14.21 -17.71 -5.67
C ALA A 40 14.88 -18.55 -4.58
N HIS A 41 15.69 -17.92 -3.72
CA HIS A 41 16.32 -18.59 -2.59
C HIS A 41 15.29 -19.14 -1.59
N VAL A 42 14.29 -18.34 -1.20
CA VAL A 42 13.21 -18.77 -0.30
C VAL A 42 12.42 -19.94 -0.87
N LEU A 43 12.17 -19.93 -2.18
CA LEU A 43 11.41 -20.98 -2.87
C LEU A 43 12.26 -22.22 -3.24
N GLY A 44 13.58 -22.15 -3.07
CA GLY A 44 14.49 -23.26 -3.45
C GLY A 44 14.57 -23.50 -4.95
N VAL A 45 14.38 -22.47 -5.77
CA VAL A 45 14.39 -22.53 -7.24
C VAL A 45 15.50 -21.66 -7.83
N TYR A 46 15.74 -21.80 -9.14
CA TYR A 46 16.66 -20.89 -9.85
C TYR A 46 15.98 -19.52 -10.10
N PRO A 47 16.73 -18.40 -10.06
CA PRO A 47 16.20 -17.07 -10.37
C PRO A 47 15.48 -17.00 -11.72
N ALA A 48 15.97 -17.70 -12.73
CA ALA A 48 15.35 -17.79 -14.06
C ALA A 48 13.88 -18.28 -13.99
N THR A 49 13.59 -19.19 -13.07
CA THR A 49 12.22 -19.70 -12.86
C THR A 49 11.29 -18.61 -12.32
N VAL A 50 11.78 -17.80 -11.37
CA VAL A 50 11.00 -16.66 -10.82
C VAL A 50 10.75 -15.60 -11.91
N TYR A 51 11.77 -15.26 -12.70
CA TYR A 51 11.61 -14.33 -13.82
C TYR A 51 10.50 -14.72 -14.79
N HIS A 52 10.37 -16.02 -15.07
CA HIS A 52 9.31 -16.52 -15.96
C HIS A 52 7.89 -16.27 -15.42
N HIS A 53 7.71 -16.19 -14.10
CA HIS A 53 6.40 -16.02 -13.46
C HIS A 53 6.01 -14.57 -13.19
N VAL A 54 6.96 -13.62 -13.22
CA VAL A 54 6.73 -12.21 -12.82
C VAL A 54 7.12 -11.17 -13.88
N GLY A 55 7.24 -11.59 -15.16
CA GLY A 55 7.45 -10.64 -16.27
C GLY A 55 8.90 -10.18 -16.49
N GLY A 56 9.88 -10.65 -15.71
CA GLY A 56 11.29 -10.47 -16.04
C GLY A 56 12.03 -9.34 -15.31
N GLN A 57 11.35 -8.46 -14.55
CA GLN A 57 12.00 -7.35 -13.84
C GLN A 57 11.63 -7.34 -12.34
N ARG A 58 12.54 -6.75 -11.52
CA ARG A 58 12.29 -6.57 -10.08
C ARG A 58 11.06 -5.71 -9.83
N GLU A 59 10.89 -4.68 -10.62
CA GLU A 59 9.79 -3.71 -10.53
C GLU A 59 8.43 -4.40 -10.69
N GLU A 60 8.31 -5.36 -11.59
CA GLU A 60 7.09 -6.14 -11.80
C GLU A 60 6.80 -7.07 -10.62
N LEU A 61 7.83 -7.70 -10.05
CA LEU A 61 7.70 -8.50 -8.83
C LEU A 61 7.24 -7.64 -7.65
N VAL A 62 7.87 -6.47 -7.43
CA VAL A 62 7.50 -5.56 -6.36
C VAL A 62 6.08 -5.03 -6.55
N ALA A 63 5.70 -4.65 -7.77
CA ALA A 63 4.35 -4.20 -8.08
C ALA A 63 3.30 -5.29 -7.79
N ALA A 64 3.57 -6.54 -8.15
CA ALA A 64 2.69 -7.68 -7.86
C ALA A 64 2.58 -7.95 -6.34
N VAL A 65 3.68 -7.83 -5.59
CA VAL A 65 3.67 -7.94 -4.13
C VAL A 65 2.84 -6.82 -3.51
N VAL A 66 3.03 -5.57 -3.93
CA VAL A 66 2.27 -4.42 -3.42
C VAL A 66 0.78 -4.55 -3.74
N ASP A 67 0.42 -4.99 -4.95
CA ASP A 67 -0.98 -5.22 -5.31
C ASP A 67 -1.60 -6.36 -4.48
N ARG A 68 -0.84 -7.42 -4.18
CA ARG A 68 -1.29 -8.50 -3.28
C ARG A 68 -1.53 -8.00 -1.85
N LEU A 69 -0.68 -7.10 -1.32
CA LEU A 69 -0.91 -6.45 -0.03
C LEU A 69 -2.18 -5.61 -0.03
N ALA A 70 -2.42 -4.88 -1.11
CA ALA A 70 -3.62 -4.07 -1.27
C ALA A 70 -4.92 -4.90 -1.35
N ALA A 71 -4.85 -6.20 -1.72
CA ALA A 71 -6.02 -7.07 -1.77
C ALA A 71 -6.69 -7.25 -0.40
N ASP A 72 -5.90 -7.26 0.67
CA ASP A 72 -6.36 -7.48 2.04
C ASP A 72 -6.83 -6.17 2.74
N VAL A 73 -6.64 -5.00 2.09
CA VAL A 73 -7.13 -3.72 2.62
C VAL A 73 -8.66 -3.66 2.46
N PRO A 74 -9.39 -3.47 3.57
CA PRO A 74 -10.83 -3.31 3.50
C PRO A 74 -11.19 -2.02 2.75
N VAL A 75 -12.20 -2.07 1.90
CA VAL A 75 -12.85 -0.88 1.36
C VAL A 75 -13.86 -0.33 2.35
N ALA A 76 -14.09 0.96 2.31
CA ALA A 76 -15.11 1.57 3.15
C ALA A 76 -16.49 0.97 2.81
N PRO A 77 -17.28 0.59 3.82
CA PRO A 77 -18.62 0.06 3.57
C PRO A 77 -19.46 1.09 2.80
N PRO A 78 -20.27 0.67 1.81
CA PRO A 78 -21.15 1.58 1.11
C PRO A 78 -22.21 2.13 2.06
N GLY A 79 -22.55 3.40 1.88
CA GLY A 79 -23.56 4.11 2.70
C GLY A 79 -22.96 4.72 3.97
N GLY A 80 -23.76 5.54 4.65
CA GLY A 80 -23.32 6.30 5.82
C GLY A 80 -22.59 7.62 5.48
N PRO A 81 -22.20 8.38 6.51
CA PRO A 81 -21.54 9.66 6.33
C PRO A 81 -20.18 9.51 5.64
N TRP A 82 -19.91 10.30 4.62
CA TRP A 82 -18.65 10.24 3.87
C TRP A 82 -17.40 10.44 4.75
N ARG A 83 -17.50 11.22 5.84
CA ARG A 83 -16.41 11.43 6.79
C ARG A 83 -16.01 10.13 7.50
N GLU A 84 -16.97 9.35 7.94
CA GLU A 84 -16.74 8.06 8.58
C GLU A 84 -16.15 7.05 7.60
N ARG A 85 -16.61 7.05 6.36
CA ARG A 85 -16.09 6.20 5.29
C ARG A 85 -14.63 6.56 4.96
N LEU A 86 -14.30 7.85 4.90
CA LEU A 86 -12.94 8.31 4.65
C LEU A 86 -12.01 7.95 5.81
N ALA A 87 -12.47 8.10 7.06
CA ALA A 87 -11.73 7.66 8.23
C ALA A 87 -11.50 6.13 8.22
N ALA A 88 -12.52 5.34 7.89
CA ALA A 88 -12.40 3.88 7.78
C ALA A 88 -11.39 3.46 6.71
N ALA A 89 -11.36 4.12 5.55
CA ALA A 89 -10.37 3.87 4.50
C ALA A 89 -8.92 4.12 5.01
N ALA A 90 -8.70 5.23 5.74
CA ALA A 90 -7.39 5.52 6.34
C ALA A 90 -6.98 4.45 7.37
N HIS A 91 -7.87 4.09 8.28
CA HIS A 91 -7.61 3.05 9.28
C HIS A 91 -7.43 1.65 8.68
N GLY A 92 -7.99 1.40 7.50
CA GLY A 92 -7.77 0.16 6.74
C GLY A 92 -6.38 0.07 6.12
N VAL A 93 -5.87 1.19 5.59
CA VAL A 93 -4.54 1.26 4.93
C VAL A 93 -3.39 1.35 5.93
N TYR A 94 -3.57 2.12 7.01
CA TYR A 94 -2.51 2.47 7.95
C TYR A 94 -1.76 1.26 8.56
N PRO A 95 -2.44 0.19 9.06
CA PRO A 95 -1.76 -0.99 9.59
C PRO A 95 -0.88 -1.71 8.56
N MET A 96 -1.30 -1.74 7.30
CA MET A 96 -0.52 -2.33 6.21
C MET A 96 0.79 -1.56 6.01
N LEU A 97 0.74 -0.23 6.01
CA LEU A 97 1.94 0.59 5.84
C LEU A 97 2.93 0.41 6.99
N LEU A 98 2.43 0.25 8.23
CA LEU A 98 3.27 -0.03 9.40
C LEU A 98 3.89 -1.44 9.36
N ALA A 99 3.16 -2.41 8.82
CA ALA A 99 3.61 -3.81 8.77
C ALA A 99 4.69 -4.06 7.71
N TYR A 100 4.84 -3.17 6.71
CA TYR A 100 5.74 -3.36 5.56
C TYR A 100 6.65 -2.15 5.37
N PRO A 101 7.83 -2.10 6.02
CA PRO A 101 8.78 -1.00 5.89
C PRO A 101 9.15 -0.72 4.42
N GLY A 102 9.20 0.55 4.04
CA GLY A 102 9.48 0.99 2.67
C GLY A 102 8.25 1.04 1.74
N LEU A 103 7.09 0.50 2.18
CA LEU A 103 5.88 0.49 1.35
C LEU A 103 5.34 1.91 1.09
N ALA A 104 5.32 2.77 2.10
CA ALA A 104 4.87 4.16 1.95
C ALA A 104 5.74 4.94 0.96
N ASP A 105 7.06 4.78 1.03
CA ASP A 105 8.00 5.43 0.10
C ASP A 105 7.82 4.90 -1.34
N TYR A 106 7.61 3.59 -1.49
CA TYR A 106 7.31 3.00 -2.80
C TYR A 106 6.02 3.56 -3.40
N LEU A 107 4.93 3.63 -2.63
CA LEU A 107 3.64 4.13 -3.10
C LEU A 107 3.66 5.63 -3.46
N GLN A 108 4.54 6.41 -2.85
CA GLN A 108 4.75 7.81 -3.21
C GLN A 108 5.56 7.97 -4.51
N ALA A 109 6.50 7.07 -4.77
CA ALA A 109 7.42 7.15 -5.91
C ALA A 109 6.89 6.45 -7.18
N SER A 110 5.96 5.51 -7.03
CA SER A 110 5.52 4.62 -8.12
C SER A 110 4.04 4.80 -8.43
N PRO A 111 3.63 4.73 -9.71
CA PRO A 111 2.21 4.73 -10.04
C PRO A 111 1.54 3.51 -9.41
N LEU A 112 0.30 3.67 -8.97
CA LEU A 112 -0.52 2.57 -8.46
C LEU A 112 -0.75 1.55 -9.58
N ALA A 113 0.06 0.49 -9.56
CA ALA A 113 0.07 -0.54 -10.58
C ALA A 113 -0.69 -1.76 -10.10
N GLY A 114 -1.83 -2.06 -10.47
CA GLY A 114 -2.55 -3.27 -10.12
C GLY A 114 -4.03 -3.01 -9.80
N PRO A 115 -4.87 -4.06 -9.93
CA PRO A 115 -6.30 -3.92 -9.74
C PRO A 115 -6.71 -3.58 -8.30
N ASN A 116 -6.01 -4.14 -7.30
CA ASN A 116 -6.35 -3.93 -5.90
C ASN A 116 -5.98 -2.52 -5.42
N ALA A 117 -4.81 -2.01 -5.85
CA ALA A 117 -4.40 -0.64 -5.55
C ALA A 117 -5.34 0.38 -6.21
N ARG A 118 -5.77 0.12 -7.46
CA ARG A 118 -6.79 0.94 -8.13
C ARG A 118 -8.13 0.89 -7.42
N ARG A 119 -8.56 -0.27 -6.93
CA ARG A 119 -9.79 -0.42 -6.16
C ARG A 119 -9.82 0.50 -4.93
N ILE A 120 -8.72 0.56 -4.17
CA ILE A 120 -8.61 1.45 -2.99
C ILE A 120 -8.72 2.92 -3.42
N ARG A 121 -8.01 3.31 -4.50
CA ARG A 121 -8.09 4.67 -5.04
C ARG A 121 -9.51 5.02 -5.45
N ASP A 122 -10.16 4.16 -6.22
CA ASP A 122 -11.49 4.41 -6.77
C ASP A 122 -12.55 4.47 -5.67
N ASP A 123 -12.40 3.67 -4.60
CA ASP A 123 -13.24 3.74 -3.41
C ASP A 123 -13.11 5.10 -2.72
N VAL A 124 -11.89 5.56 -2.44
CA VAL A 124 -11.64 6.86 -1.81
C VAL A 124 -12.13 8.02 -2.70
N MET A 125 -11.87 7.95 -4.02
CA MET A 125 -12.39 8.96 -4.96
C MET A 125 -13.92 9.00 -4.99
N GLY A 126 -14.58 7.84 -4.91
CA GLY A 126 -16.03 7.74 -4.78
C GLY A 126 -16.54 8.39 -3.49
N VAL A 127 -15.86 8.17 -2.36
CA VAL A 127 -16.22 8.82 -1.08
C VAL A 127 -16.09 10.34 -1.16
N LEU A 128 -15.05 10.85 -1.85
CA LEU A 128 -14.84 12.29 -2.04
C LEU A 128 -15.88 12.90 -2.98
N ALA A 129 -16.29 12.18 -4.01
CA ALA A 129 -17.41 12.58 -4.88
C ALA A 129 -18.75 12.64 -4.11
N ASP A 130 -19.02 11.66 -3.24
CA ASP A 130 -20.20 11.65 -2.35
C ASP A 130 -20.18 12.82 -1.35
N ALA A 131 -19.00 13.35 -1.00
CA ALA A 131 -18.86 14.58 -0.22
C ALA A 131 -19.29 15.84 -0.98
N GLY A 132 -19.47 15.76 -2.30
CA GLY A 132 -19.86 16.85 -3.18
C GLY A 132 -18.67 17.64 -3.74
N LEU A 133 -17.47 17.07 -3.76
CA LEU A 133 -16.31 17.70 -4.37
C LEU A 133 -16.34 17.59 -5.89
N SER A 134 -15.82 18.61 -6.57
CA SER A 134 -15.52 18.54 -8.00
C SER A 134 -14.39 17.51 -8.26
N PRO A 135 -14.25 16.98 -9.48
CA PRO A 135 -13.16 16.06 -9.81
C PRO A 135 -11.75 16.62 -9.48
N GLU A 136 -11.55 17.92 -9.64
CA GLU A 136 -10.30 18.62 -9.36
C GLU A 136 -10.05 18.70 -7.83
N ASP A 137 -11.04 19.17 -7.08
CA ASP A 137 -10.97 19.24 -5.62
C ASP A 137 -10.83 17.85 -4.99
N ALA A 138 -11.50 16.83 -5.55
CA ALA A 138 -11.39 15.45 -5.10
C ALA A 138 -9.96 14.90 -5.28
N LEU A 139 -9.29 15.24 -6.39
CA LEU A 139 -7.91 14.84 -6.63
C LEU A 139 -6.95 15.51 -5.63
N ASP A 140 -7.14 16.77 -5.33
CA ASP A 140 -6.33 17.50 -4.36
C ASP A 140 -6.58 17.01 -2.92
N ALA A 141 -7.85 16.75 -2.57
CA ALA A 141 -8.20 16.11 -1.31
C ALA A 141 -7.58 14.72 -1.16
N TYR A 142 -7.59 13.91 -2.22
CA TYR A 142 -6.96 12.60 -2.27
C TYR A 142 -5.44 12.69 -2.01
N ARG A 143 -4.75 13.65 -2.64
CA ARG A 143 -3.31 13.87 -2.45
C ARG A 143 -2.97 14.26 -1.02
N VAL A 144 -3.74 15.17 -0.43
CA VAL A 144 -3.55 15.59 0.97
C VAL A 144 -3.82 14.44 1.92
N PHE A 145 -4.90 13.69 1.70
CA PHE A 145 -5.31 12.55 2.51
C PHE A 145 -4.22 11.46 2.55
N PHE A 146 -3.76 11.00 1.38
CA PHE A 146 -2.71 9.98 1.33
C PHE A 146 -1.34 10.53 1.69
N GLY A 147 -1.05 11.80 1.40
CA GLY A 147 0.16 12.46 1.85
C GLY A 147 0.31 12.46 3.36
N TYR A 148 -0.79 12.70 4.09
CA TYR A 148 -0.83 12.58 5.54
C TYR A 148 -0.56 11.14 6.00
N ILE A 149 -1.30 10.15 5.45
CA ILE A 149 -1.19 8.74 5.83
C ILE A 149 0.24 8.22 5.63
N PHE A 150 0.82 8.48 4.46
CA PHE A 150 2.19 8.05 4.14
C PHE A 150 3.24 8.77 4.99
N GLY A 151 3.04 10.06 5.27
CA GLY A 151 3.95 10.84 6.11
C GLY A 151 4.01 10.36 7.56
N ASP A 152 2.87 9.95 8.11
CA ASP A 152 2.78 9.48 9.51
C ASP A 152 3.38 8.08 9.71
N THR A 153 3.50 7.27 8.66
CA THR A 153 4.08 5.91 8.72
C THR A 153 5.60 5.87 8.55
N ARG A 154 6.24 7.02 8.29
CA ARG A 154 7.71 7.05 8.16
C ARG A 154 8.38 6.74 9.50
N PRO A 155 9.40 5.86 9.52
CA PRO A 155 10.15 5.61 10.74
C PRO A 155 10.79 6.92 11.22
N ALA A 156 10.69 7.17 12.52
CA ALA A 156 11.44 8.26 13.15
C ALA A 156 12.93 8.00 12.91
N GLY A 157 13.58 8.83 12.11
CA GLY A 157 15.03 8.79 11.98
C GLY A 157 15.71 9.02 13.31
N ALA A 158 16.99 8.67 13.44
CA ALA A 158 17.78 8.85 14.66
C ALA A 158 17.85 10.31 15.12
N ASP A 159 17.66 11.27 14.21
CA ASP A 159 17.49 12.69 14.53
C ASP A 159 16.01 12.96 14.85
N VAL A 160 15.78 13.52 16.03
CA VAL A 160 14.46 13.85 16.58
C VAL A 160 13.74 14.83 15.65
N ASN A 161 13.13 14.30 14.60
CA ASN A 161 12.26 15.09 13.75
C ASN A 161 10.95 15.33 14.51
N TYR A 162 10.62 16.60 14.77
CA TYR A 162 9.36 16.97 15.45
C TYR A 162 8.11 16.45 14.71
N LEU A 163 8.21 16.17 13.40
CA LEU A 163 7.11 15.60 12.59
C LEU A 163 6.78 14.16 12.97
N THR A 164 7.76 13.41 13.48
CA THR A 164 7.58 12.00 13.88
C THR A 164 7.51 11.80 15.40
N ARG A 165 7.72 12.87 16.18
CA ARG A 165 7.69 12.83 17.65
C ARG A 165 6.29 12.46 18.13
N GLY A 166 6.18 11.38 18.91
CA GLY A 166 4.90 10.90 19.45
C GLY A 166 4.04 10.18 18.39
N ALA A 167 4.66 9.58 17.36
CA ALA A 167 3.96 8.70 16.44
C ALA A 167 3.16 7.62 17.20
N GLY A 168 1.99 7.28 16.70
CA GLY A 168 1.13 6.26 17.27
C GLY A 168 -0.34 6.44 16.87
N PRO A 169 -1.18 5.43 17.14
CA PRO A 169 -2.56 5.39 16.65
C PRO A 169 -3.41 6.61 17.04
N GLU A 170 -3.24 7.12 18.26
CA GLU A 170 -3.99 8.30 18.74
C GLU A 170 -3.58 9.58 17.99
N ARG A 171 -2.28 9.74 17.73
CA ARG A 171 -1.78 10.88 16.96
C ARG A 171 -2.23 10.79 15.52
N PHE A 172 -2.14 9.61 14.92
CA PHE A 172 -2.64 9.36 13.58
C PHE A 172 -4.13 9.76 13.47
N THR A 173 -4.98 9.31 14.39
CA THR A 173 -6.41 9.64 14.39
C THR A 173 -6.63 11.15 14.51
N ARG A 174 -5.95 11.84 15.44
CA ARG A 174 -6.10 13.31 15.58
C ARG A 174 -5.68 14.08 14.33
N GLY A 175 -4.60 13.69 13.68
CA GLY A 175 -4.18 14.34 12.43
C GLY A 175 -5.10 14.01 11.27
N LEU A 176 -5.62 12.79 11.21
CA LEU A 176 -6.65 12.41 10.26
C LEU A 176 -7.92 13.25 10.41
N ASP A 177 -8.37 13.52 11.64
CA ASP A 177 -9.52 14.39 11.92
C ASP A 177 -9.30 15.80 11.37
N ILE A 178 -8.08 16.35 11.50
CA ILE A 178 -7.72 17.66 10.92
C ILE A 178 -7.81 17.63 9.39
N VAL A 179 -7.29 16.58 8.75
CA VAL A 179 -7.36 16.41 7.29
C VAL A 179 -8.81 16.31 6.83
N ILE A 180 -9.63 15.50 7.50
CA ILE A 180 -11.05 15.32 7.16
C ILE A 180 -11.84 16.63 7.39
N ALA A 181 -11.54 17.40 8.44
CA ALA A 181 -12.15 18.71 8.67
C ALA A 181 -11.80 19.71 7.55
N GLY A 182 -10.55 19.70 7.06
CA GLY A 182 -10.11 20.50 5.92
C GLY A 182 -10.86 20.15 4.63
N ILE A 183 -11.00 18.85 4.34
CA ILE A 183 -11.78 18.35 3.19
C ILE A 183 -13.26 18.76 3.32
N ALA A 184 -13.82 18.70 4.53
CA ALA A 184 -15.20 19.14 4.79
C ALA A 184 -15.40 20.64 4.50
N ALA A 185 -14.46 21.48 4.91
CA ALA A 185 -14.51 22.91 4.62
C ALA A 185 -14.42 23.20 3.11
N LEU A 186 -13.70 22.37 2.35
CA LEU A 186 -13.66 22.45 0.88
C LEU A 186 -15.02 22.07 0.28
N ALA A 187 -15.61 20.95 0.70
CA ALA A 187 -16.91 20.49 0.25
C ALA A 187 -18.05 21.50 0.56
N ASP A 188 -18.00 22.16 1.71
CA ASP A 188 -18.98 23.19 2.09
C ASP A 188 -18.88 24.47 1.24
N ARG A 189 -17.67 24.79 0.73
CA ARG A 189 -17.48 25.90 -0.22
C ARG A 189 -18.06 25.58 -1.60
N ALA A 190 -17.91 24.35 -2.07
CA ALA A 190 -18.43 23.92 -3.36
C ALA A 190 -19.97 23.91 -3.44
N ARG A 191 -20.65 23.90 -2.28
CA ARG A 191 -22.12 23.92 -2.18
C ARG A 191 -22.74 25.32 -2.13
N ARG A 192 -21.93 26.37 -2.06
CA ARG A 192 -22.38 27.79 -2.04
C ARG A 192 -22.36 28.40 -3.41
#